data_cdfbe4afa7ce8104fec162d556385535
#
_entry.id   cdfbe4afa7ce8104fec162d556385535
#
_cell.length_a   1.000
_cell.length_b   1.000
_cell.length_c   1.000
_cell.angle_alpha   90.00
_cell.angle_beta   90.00
_cell.angle_gamma   90.00
#
_symmetry.space_group_name_H-M   'P 1'
#
loop_
_entity.id
_entity.type
_entity.pdbx_description
1 polymer ?
#
loop_
_entity_poly.entity_id
_entity_poly.type
_entity_poly.pdbx_seq_one_letter_code
_entity_poly.pdbx_strand_id
1 'polypeptide(L)'
;MLKFSTAEAREKLSIIIQKAAVEKERIVLTRRGKELAALVPMEDMRFLEELEDRLDLEEARAALAEAKANPERPIPWEKLKAELGL
;
A
#
# COMPACT_ATOMS: atom_id res chain seq x y z
N MET A 1 5.36 16.26 -5.60
CA MET A 1 4.11 15.49 -5.56
C MET A 1 2.95 16.39 -5.93
N LEU A 2 2.18 16.01 -6.93
CA LEU A 2 1.06 16.80 -7.40
C LEU A 2 -0.22 16.41 -6.65
N LYS A 3 -1.09 17.38 -6.41
CA LYS A 3 -2.37 17.15 -5.78
C LYS A 3 -3.50 17.57 -6.70
N PHE A 4 -4.48 16.68 -6.86
CA PHE A 4 -5.68 16.95 -7.63
C PHE A 4 -6.90 16.53 -6.81
N SER A 5 -7.97 17.31 -6.90
CA SER A 5 -9.25 16.89 -6.34
C SER A 5 -9.83 15.76 -7.16
N THR A 6 -10.75 14.98 -6.59
CA THR A 6 -11.43 13.91 -7.33
C THR A 6 -12.20 14.44 -8.53
N ALA A 7 -12.76 15.64 -8.44
CA ALA A 7 -13.45 16.28 -9.55
C ALA A 7 -12.49 16.63 -10.68
N GLU A 8 -11.34 17.23 -10.35
CA GLU A 8 -10.29 17.55 -11.34
C GLU A 8 -9.72 16.27 -11.95
N ALA A 9 -9.51 15.24 -11.15
CA ALA A 9 -9.01 13.95 -11.62
C ALA A 9 -9.96 13.31 -12.62
N ARG A 10 -11.27 13.41 -12.40
CA ARG A 10 -12.27 12.90 -13.32
C ARG A 10 -12.19 13.59 -14.68
N GLU A 11 -12.04 14.91 -14.69
CA GLU A 11 -11.95 15.68 -15.93
C GLU A 11 -10.62 15.49 -16.67
N LYS A 12 -9.53 15.35 -15.91
CA LYS A 12 -8.16 15.30 -16.45
C LYS A 12 -7.51 13.93 -16.31
N LEU A 13 -8.31 12.87 -16.25
CA LEU A 13 -7.81 11.52 -15.97
C LEU A 13 -6.71 11.07 -16.95
N SER A 14 -6.89 11.32 -18.24
CA SER A 14 -5.89 10.95 -19.26
C SER A 14 -4.56 11.65 -19.03
N ILE A 15 -4.61 12.93 -18.69
CA ILE A 15 -3.43 13.75 -18.43
C ILE A 15 -2.72 13.25 -17.17
N ILE A 16 -3.49 12.96 -16.13
CA ILE A 16 -2.97 12.48 -14.85
C ILE A 16 -2.31 11.11 -15.00
N ILE A 17 -2.92 10.21 -15.75
CA ILE A 17 -2.34 8.89 -16.04
C ILE A 17 -1.03 9.05 -16.82
N GLN A 18 -0.99 9.92 -17.81
CA GLN A 18 0.22 10.17 -18.56
C GLN A 18 1.34 10.72 -17.67
N LYS A 19 1.02 11.64 -16.78
CA LYS A 19 2.00 12.19 -15.84
C LYS A 19 2.58 11.10 -14.94
N ALA A 20 1.76 10.22 -14.43
CA ALA A 20 2.23 9.14 -13.59
C ALA A 20 3.02 8.08 -14.39
N ALA A 21 2.50 7.66 -15.53
CA ALA A 21 3.09 6.56 -16.30
C ALA A 21 4.35 6.97 -17.08
N VAL A 22 4.33 8.14 -17.70
CA VAL A 22 5.42 8.61 -18.59
C VAL A 22 6.38 9.53 -17.84
N GLU A 23 5.87 10.53 -17.16
CA GLU A 23 6.69 11.52 -16.45
C GLU A 23 7.14 11.03 -15.06
N LYS A 24 6.66 9.88 -14.63
CA LYS A 24 7.00 9.27 -13.32
C LYS A 24 6.65 10.15 -12.13
N GLU A 25 5.59 10.92 -12.26
CA GLU A 25 5.11 11.76 -11.18
C GLU A 25 4.17 11.01 -10.25
N ARG A 26 4.19 11.39 -8.98
CA ARG A 26 3.27 10.87 -7.96
C ARG A 26 2.16 11.88 -7.76
N ILE A 27 0.93 11.41 -7.83
CA ILE A 27 -0.25 12.27 -7.78
C ILE A 27 -1.13 11.86 -6.62
N VAL A 28 -1.47 12.81 -5.76
CA VAL A 28 -2.36 12.58 -4.64
C VAL A 28 -3.76 13.04 -5.01
N LEU A 29 -4.73 12.17 -4.79
CA LEU A 29 -6.14 12.48 -5.02
C LEU A 29 -6.78 12.91 -3.71
N THR A 30 -7.38 14.08 -3.71
CA THR A 30 -8.00 14.65 -2.52
C THR A 30 -9.49 14.83 -2.70
N ARG A 31 -10.21 14.82 -1.59
CA ARG A 31 -11.64 15.12 -1.55
C ARG A 31 -11.92 15.92 -0.29
N ARG A 32 -12.50 17.11 -0.47
CA ARG A 32 -12.79 18.03 0.62
C ARG A 32 -11.56 18.30 1.51
N GLY A 33 -10.41 18.48 0.87
CA GLY A 33 -9.15 18.72 1.57
C GLY A 33 -8.49 17.52 2.21
N LYS A 34 -9.09 16.34 2.11
CA LYS A 34 -8.53 15.09 2.65
C LYS A 34 -7.90 14.26 1.55
N GLU A 35 -6.73 13.72 1.84
CA GLU A 35 -6.04 12.81 0.93
C GLU A 35 -6.71 11.44 0.98
N LEU A 36 -7.18 10.95 -0.17
CA LEU A 36 -7.90 9.68 -0.27
C LEU A 36 -7.05 8.56 -0.84
N ALA A 37 -6.29 8.87 -1.88
CA ALA A 37 -5.52 7.87 -2.62
C ALA A 37 -4.39 8.56 -3.35
N ALA A 38 -3.49 7.76 -3.88
CA ALA A 38 -2.41 8.25 -4.71
C ALA A 38 -2.35 7.45 -6.02
N LEU A 39 -2.06 8.14 -7.11
CA LEU A 39 -1.75 7.54 -8.39
C LEU A 39 -0.25 7.59 -8.56
N VAL A 40 0.37 6.44 -8.70
CA VAL A 40 1.83 6.33 -8.75
C VAL A 40 2.26 5.52 -9.97
N PRO A 41 3.51 5.72 -10.46
CA PRO A 41 4.05 4.85 -11.51
C PRO A 41 4.03 3.38 -11.07
N MET A 42 3.88 2.47 -12.02
CA MET A 42 3.85 1.04 -11.71
C MET A 42 5.12 0.55 -11.01
N GLU A 43 6.23 1.19 -11.28
CA GLU A 43 7.51 0.89 -10.63
C GLU A 43 7.44 1.08 -9.12
N ASP A 44 6.79 2.16 -8.68
CA ASP A 44 6.59 2.46 -7.26
C ASP A 44 5.68 1.43 -6.61
N MET A 45 4.62 1.02 -7.31
CA MET A 45 3.70 0.01 -6.82
C MET A 45 4.37 -1.34 -6.65
N ARG A 46 5.19 -1.74 -7.62
CA ARG A 46 5.95 -2.98 -7.55
C ARG A 46 6.95 -2.96 -6.41
N PHE A 47 7.60 -1.83 -6.20
CA PHE A 47 8.52 -1.65 -5.09
C PHE A 47 7.81 -1.81 -3.74
N LEU A 48 6.62 -1.21 -3.60
CA LEU A 48 5.80 -1.34 -2.39
C LEU A 48 5.36 -2.78 -2.16
N GLU A 49 4.95 -3.49 -3.21
CA GLU A 49 4.57 -4.90 -3.12
C GLU A 49 5.73 -5.77 -2.65
N GLU A 50 6.93 -5.56 -3.19
CA GLU A 50 8.13 -6.27 -2.75
C GLU A 50 8.45 -5.97 -1.28
N LEU A 51 8.30 -4.72 -0.87
CA LEU A 51 8.55 -4.31 0.49
C LEU A 51 7.55 -4.95 1.45
N GLU A 52 6.28 -4.99 1.09
CA GLU A 52 5.23 -5.65 1.86
C GLU A 52 5.50 -7.14 2.00
N ASP A 53 5.87 -7.80 0.93
CA ASP A 53 6.21 -9.23 0.93
C ASP A 53 7.37 -9.52 1.89
N ARG A 54 8.38 -8.68 1.91
CA ARG A 54 9.51 -8.82 2.84
C ARG A 54 9.08 -8.64 4.28
N LEU A 55 8.26 -7.64 4.57
CA LEU A 55 7.75 -7.38 5.90
C LEU A 55 6.88 -8.53 6.39
N ASP A 56 6.00 -9.04 5.54
CA ASP A 56 5.14 -10.18 5.84
C ASP A 56 5.98 -11.42 6.17
N LEU A 57 7.06 -11.64 5.44
CA LEU A 57 7.96 -12.75 5.68
C LEU A 57 8.66 -12.63 7.04
N GLU A 58 9.12 -11.45 7.41
CA GLU A 58 9.74 -11.17 8.69
C GLU A 58 8.75 -11.37 9.84
N GLU A 59 7.53 -10.88 9.69
CA GLU A 59 6.46 -11.09 10.67
C GLU A 59 6.11 -12.56 10.84
N ALA A 60 6.04 -13.31 9.74
CA ALA A 60 5.79 -14.73 9.77
C ALA A 60 6.91 -15.49 10.49
N ARG A 61 8.15 -15.13 10.26
CA ARG A 61 9.30 -15.71 10.95
C ARG A 61 9.27 -15.41 12.44
N ALA A 62 8.95 -14.18 12.81
CA ALA A 62 8.83 -13.77 14.21
C ALA A 62 7.70 -14.53 14.90
N ALA A 63 6.55 -14.69 14.24
CA ALA A 63 5.42 -15.44 14.75
C ALA A 63 5.76 -16.92 14.96
N LEU A 64 6.48 -17.53 14.02
CA LEU A 64 6.91 -18.91 14.13
C LEU A 64 7.94 -19.10 15.25
N ALA A 65 8.85 -18.16 15.41
CA ALA A 65 9.84 -18.18 16.47
C ALA A 65 9.15 -18.08 17.84
N GLU A 66 8.17 -17.21 17.97
CA GLU A 66 7.38 -17.05 19.18
C GLU A 66 6.56 -18.30 19.49
N ALA A 67 5.96 -18.92 18.49
CA ALA A 67 5.21 -20.16 18.63
C ALA A 67 6.09 -21.32 19.09
N LYS A 68 7.33 -21.38 18.63
CA LYS A 68 8.32 -22.37 19.08
C LYS A 68 8.78 -22.14 20.51
N ALA A 69 8.92 -20.87 20.91
CA ALA A 69 9.31 -20.50 22.25
C ALA A 69 8.18 -20.73 23.27
N ASN A 70 6.95 -20.53 22.86
CA ASN A 70 5.75 -20.67 23.69
C ASN A 70 4.70 -21.53 22.98
N PRO A 71 4.85 -22.88 23.00
CA PRO A 71 3.93 -23.75 22.26
C PRO A 71 2.49 -23.73 22.78
N GLU A 72 2.26 -23.19 23.97
CA GLU A 72 0.92 -23.04 24.54
C GLU A 72 0.18 -21.78 24.06
N ARG A 73 0.88 -20.84 23.41
CA ARG A 73 0.25 -19.66 22.85
C ARG A 73 -0.31 -19.96 21.47
N PRO A 74 -1.60 -19.71 21.24
CA PRO A 74 -2.15 -19.84 19.90
C PRO A 74 -1.52 -18.80 18.98
N ILE A 75 -1.27 -19.20 17.73
CA ILE A 75 -0.77 -18.29 16.71
C ILE A 75 -1.88 -17.27 16.43
N PRO A 76 -1.60 -15.96 16.50
CA PRO A 76 -2.64 -14.94 16.32
C PRO A 76 -2.98 -14.73 14.82
N TRP A 77 -3.53 -15.78 14.20
CA TRP A 77 -3.91 -15.74 12.79
C TRP A 77 -4.92 -14.64 12.49
N GLU A 78 -5.86 -14.41 13.40
CA GLU A 78 -6.88 -13.38 13.24
C GLU A 78 -6.28 -11.99 13.23
N LYS A 79 -5.30 -11.74 14.08
CA LYS A 79 -4.57 -10.47 14.12
C LYS A 79 -3.77 -10.29 12.84
N LEU A 80 -3.11 -11.34 12.39
CA LEU A 80 -2.33 -11.32 11.14
C LEU A 80 -3.23 -11.06 9.94
N LYS A 81 -4.39 -11.72 9.87
CA LYS A 81 -5.38 -11.49 8.82
C LYS A 81 -5.90 -10.05 8.82
N ALA A 82 -6.15 -9.49 9.99
CA ALA A 82 -6.62 -8.11 10.12
C ALA A 82 -5.56 -7.12 9.63
N GLU A 83 -4.28 -7.34 9.95
CA GLU A 83 -3.17 -6.51 9.51
C GLU A 83 -2.94 -6.61 8.00
N LEU A 84 -3.14 -7.78 7.42
CA LEU A 84 -2.99 -8.01 5.99
C LEU A 84 -4.22 -7.61 5.17
N GLY A 85 -5.35 -7.28 5.82
CA GLY A 85 -6.58 -6.91 5.15
C GLY A 85 -7.28 -8.09 4.48
N LEU A 86 -7.05 -9.28 4.96
CA LEU A 86 -7.65 -10.52 4.43
C LEU A 86 -8.95 -10.89 5.14
#